data_34078508a1fb97994268b969a168e5f8
#
_entry.id   34078508a1fb97994268b969a168e5f8
#
_cell.length_a   1.000
_cell.length_b   1.000
_cell.length_c   1.000
_cell.angle_alpha   90.00
_cell.angle_beta   90.00
_cell.angle_gamma   90.00
#
_symmetry.space_group_name_H-M   'P 1'
#
loop_
_entity.id
_entity.type
_entity.pdbx_description
1 polymer ?
#
loop_
_entity_poly.entity_id
_entity_poly.type
_entity_poly.pdbx_seq_one_letter_code
_entity_poly.pdbx_strand_id
1 'polypeptide(L)'
;NNPLNEEIEMDGIMTGYKNGKVTKTVKIGSGNGGVPIKLKPSGNKQQTISIVRNEKTVVETGATKVIVPNLNDIIETIPDRISVELKPAVKTDDYYTVNLGQDYVLNSEYNIDIPLSFGSGLKIVYEETIDDFDLDLEDVDIKKAIISITADNTIPLKMEIKNENVSALDVNGNKITDINVTVEGTITESKDGKSIATSQLNINLVSTKEGAI
;
A
#
# COMPACT_ATOMS: atom_id res chain seq x y z
N ASN A 1 24.95 6.31 -10.04
CA ASN A 1 25.95 7.01 -10.86
C ASN A 1 25.99 6.42 -12.26
N ASN A 2 26.51 7.17 -13.23
CA ASN A 2 26.76 6.69 -14.59
C ASN A 2 28.26 6.86 -14.89
N PRO A 3 29.01 5.75 -14.89
CA PRO A 3 30.45 5.80 -15.14
C PRO A 3 30.83 5.93 -16.64
N LEU A 4 29.86 5.83 -17.54
CA LEU A 4 30.08 6.00 -18.97
C LEU A 4 30.20 7.50 -19.33
N ASN A 5 30.82 7.80 -20.46
CA ASN A 5 30.87 9.14 -21.01
C ASN A 5 29.59 9.52 -21.78
N GLU A 6 28.62 8.60 -21.83
CA GLU A 6 27.38 8.74 -22.57
C GLU A 6 26.14 8.66 -21.67
N GLU A 7 25.05 9.25 -22.11
CA GLU A 7 23.77 9.19 -21.42
C GLU A 7 23.18 7.79 -21.50
N ILE A 8 22.77 7.24 -20.37
CA ILE A 8 22.02 6.00 -20.29
C ILE A 8 20.55 6.33 -20.20
N GLU A 9 19.75 5.79 -21.10
CA GLU A 9 18.28 5.85 -21.02
C GLU A 9 17.77 4.57 -20.38
N MET A 10 16.77 4.67 -19.49
CA MET A 10 16.16 3.52 -18.83
C MET A 10 14.65 3.60 -18.90
N ASP A 11 14.04 2.51 -19.29
CA ASP A 11 12.65 2.22 -19.04
C ASP A 11 12.53 1.28 -17.85
N GLY A 12 11.37 1.24 -17.22
CA GLY A 12 11.18 0.40 -16.06
C GLY A 12 9.76 -0.14 -15.94
N ILE A 13 9.65 -1.13 -15.07
CA ILE A 13 8.38 -1.74 -14.69
C ILE A 13 8.38 -1.86 -13.17
N MET A 14 7.33 -1.33 -12.54
CA MET A 14 7.05 -1.52 -11.13
C MET A 14 5.88 -2.49 -11.00
N THR A 15 6.02 -3.52 -10.19
CA THR A 15 5.00 -4.57 -10.02
C THR A 15 4.69 -4.76 -8.54
N GLY A 16 3.40 -4.61 -8.20
CA GLY A 16 2.86 -4.91 -6.88
C GLY A 16 2.42 -6.37 -6.76
N TYR A 17 2.63 -6.95 -5.60
CA TYR A 17 2.24 -8.32 -5.28
C TYR A 17 1.42 -8.35 -4.00
N LYS A 18 0.48 -9.29 -3.93
CA LYS A 18 -0.27 -9.63 -2.73
C LYS A 18 -0.41 -11.15 -2.63
N ASN A 19 0.04 -11.73 -1.53
CA ASN A 19 0.04 -13.18 -1.33
C ASN A 19 0.71 -13.94 -2.51
N GLY A 20 1.83 -13.40 -3.00
CA GLY A 20 2.59 -13.95 -4.12
C GLY A 20 1.99 -13.75 -5.52
N LYS A 21 0.80 -13.16 -5.63
CA LYS A 21 0.14 -12.86 -6.92
C LYS A 21 0.38 -11.41 -7.33
N VAL A 22 0.54 -11.17 -8.64
CA VAL A 22 0.62 -9.83 -9.21
C VAL A 22 -0.72 -9.13 -9.04
N THR A 23 -0.72 -7.94 -8.43
CA THR A 23 -1.92 -7.10 -8.29
C THR A 23 -2.00 -6.03 -9.36
N LYS A 24 -0.89 -5.30 -9.54
CA LYS A 24 -0.81 -4.21 -10.53
C LYS A 24 0.61 -4.11 -11.09
N THR A 25 0.68 -3.58 -12.30
CA THR A 25 1.95 -3.28 -12.98
C THR A 25 1.87 -1.86 -13.53
N VAL A 26 2.90 -1.06 -13.23
CA VAL A 26 3.04 0.32 -13.70
C VAL A 26 4.33 0.42 -14.51
N LYS A 27 4.25 0.92 -15.73
CA LYS A 27 5.40 1.17 -16.58
C LYS A 27 6.00 2.54 -16.25
N ILE A 28 7.31 2.63 -16.27
CA ILE A 28 8.08 3.86 -16.03
C ILE A 28 8.81 4.19 -17.33
N GLY A 29 8.80 5.45 -17.72
CA GLY A 29 9.48 5.88 -18.94
C GLY A 29 8.60 5.82 -20.19
N SER A 30 9.19 5.53 -21.36
CA SER A 30 8.54 5.58 -22.66
C SER A 30 7.37 4.60 -22.80
N GLY A 31 7.41 3.49 -22.08
CA GLY A 31 6.33 2.49 -22.08
C GLY A 31 5.00 2.95 -21.49
N ASN A 32 4.95 4.11 -20.85
CA ASN A 32 3.75 4.73 -20.27
C ASN A 32 3.38 6.06 -20.93
N GLY A 33 3.86 6.31 -22.17
CA GLY A 33 3.68 7.58 -22.86
C GLY A 33 4.53 8.73 -22.29
N GLY A 34 5.41 8.42 -21.34
CA GLY A 34 6.40 9.35 -20.78
C GLY A 34 7.71 9.34 -21.55
N VAL A 35 8.72 9.96 -20.93
CA VAL A 35 10.09 9.92 -21.44
C VAL A 35 10.93 8.95 -20.62
N PRO A 36 11.93 8.28 -21.22
CA PRO A 36 12.81 7.39 -20.48
C PRO A 36 13.54 8.15 -19.36
N ILE A 37 13.91 7.43 -18.32
CA ILE A 37 14.77 7.94 -17.28
C ILE A 37 16.16 8.17 -17.90
N LYS A 38 16.73 9.35 -17.69
CA LYS A 38 18.03 9.70 -18.26
C LYS A 38 19.07 9.84 -17.16
N LEU A 39 20.13 9.04 -17.27
CA LEU A 39 21.31 9.14 -16.45
C LEU A 39 22.42 9.80 -17.26
N LYS A 40 22.73 11.05 -16.94
CA LYS A 40 23.83 11.77 -17.58
C LYS A 40 25.20 11.21 -17.14
N PRO A 41 26.23 11.35 -17.96
CA PRO A 41 27.60 11.05 -17.54
C PRO A 41 27.93 11.75 -16.22
N SER A 42 28.36 11.01 -15.22
CA SER A 42 28.63 11.56 -13.88
C SER A 42 29.86 10.93 -13.20
N GLY A 43 30.50 9.96 -13.86
CA GLY A 43 31.58 9.19 -13.26
C GLY A 43 31.09 8.54 -11.95
N ASN A 44 31.74 8.84 -10.84
CA ASN A 44 31.36 8.30 -9.53
C ASN A 44 30.35 9.21 -8.77
N LYS A 45 29.89 10.32 -9.36
CA LYS A 45 28.93 11.20 -8.69
C LYS A 45 27.54 10.61 -8.75
N GLN A 46 26.87 10.60 -7.61
CA GLN A 46 25.49 10.15 -7.49
C GLN A 46 24.54 11.12 -8.19
N GLN A 47 23.53 10.58 -8.85
CA GLN A 47 22.39 11.29 -9.40
C GLN A 47 21.13 10.79 -8.73
N THR A 48 20.31 11.70 -8.24
CA THR A 48 19.01 11.37 -7.65
C THR A 48 17.93 11.48 -8.71
N ILE A 49 17.12 10.42 -8.83
CA ILE A 49 15.95 10.38 -9.70
C ILE A 49 14.72 10.17 -8.82
N SER A 50 13.76 11.07 -8.95
CA SER A 50 12.49 10.97 -8.22
C SER A 50 11.36 10.61 -9.17
N ILE A 51 10.79 9.43 -9.00
CA ILE A 51 9.63 8.97 -9.76
C ILE A 51 8.38 9.42 -9.00
N VAL A 52 7.58 10.26 -9.64
CA VAL A 52 6.44 10.93 -9.01
C VAL A 52 5.20 10.89 -9.88
N ARG A 53 4.03 11.04 -9.27
CA ARG A 53 2.76 11.00 -9.99
C ARG A 53 2.50 12.24 -10.86
N ASN A 54 2.95 13.42 -10.40
CA ASN A 54 2.67 14.68 -11.08
C ASN A 54 3.76 15.73 -10.81
N GLU A 55 3.74 16.79 -11.60
CA GLU A 55 4.69 17.90 -11.50
C GLU A 55 4.69 18.64 -10.16
N LYS A 56 3.54 18.68 -9.48
CA LYS A 56 3.39 19.42 -8.21
C LYS A 56 4.05 18.70 -7.03
N THR A 57 4.42 17.43 -7.18
CA THR A 57 5.09 16.68 -6.10
C THR A 57 6.45 17.33 -5.83
N VAL A 58 6.67 17.69 -4.58
CA VAL A 58 7.97 18.23 -4.13
C VAL A 58 8.97 17.09 -4.07
N VAL A 59 10.14 17.28 -4.63
CA VAL A 59 11.25 16.34 -4.62
C VAL A 59 12.51 16.99 -4.05
N GLU A 60 13.50 16.18 -3.72
CA GLU A 60 14.79 16.65 -3.24
C GLU A 60 15.44 17.62 -4.23
N THR A 61 16.13 18.64 -3.69
CA THR A 61 16.83 19.63 -4.50
C THR A 61 17.92 18.97 -5.35
N GLY A 62 17.87 19.16 -6.65
CA GLY A 62 18.81 18.57 -7.60
C GLY A 62 18.38 17.21 -8.15
N ALA A 63 17.29 16.61 -7.66
CA ALA A 63 16.76 15.39 -8.22
C ALA A 63 16.13 15.61 -9.61
N THR A 64 16.33 14.65 -10.50
CA THR A 64 15.63 14.59 -11.77
C THR A 64 14.25 13.99 -11.56
N LYS A 65 13.19 14.73 -11.91
CA LYS A 65 11.82 14.28 -11.75
C LYS A 65 11.37 13.48 -12.97
N VAL A 66 10.83 12.29 -12.72
CA VAL A 66 10.20 11.44 -13.74
C VAL A 66 8.73 11.26 -13.38
N ILE A 67 7.84 11.65 -14.30
CA ILE A 67 6.39 11.64 -14.05
C ILE A 67 5.78 10.36 -14.55
N VAL A 68 5.05 9.69 -13.65
CA VAL A 68 4.30 8.47 -13.91
C VAL A 68 2.87 8.69 -13.38
N PRO A 69 1.93 9.18 -14.21
CA PRO A 69 0.60 9.61 -13.77
C PRO A 69 -0.20 8.57 -13.01
N ASN A 70 -0.04 7.31 -13.39
CA ASN A 70 -0.72 6.16 -12.77
C ASN A 70 0.13 5.46 -11.69
N LEU A 71 1.12 6.12 -11.09
CA LEU A 71 1.98 5.53 -10.06
C LEU A 71 1.18 5.00 -8.86
N ASN A 72 0.04 5.64 -8.55
CA ASN A 72 -0.81 5.22 -7.42
C ASN A 72 -1.49 3.87 -7.65
N ASP A 73 -1.62 3.41 -8.90
CA ASP A 73 -2.26 2.12 -9.18
C ASP A 73 -1.52 0.97 -8.48
N ILE A 74 -0.21 1.14 -8.25
CA ILE A 74 0.62 0.13 -7.58
C ILE A 74 0.17 -0.15 -6.14
N ILE A 75 -0.47 0.83 -5.48
CA ILE A 75 -0.94 0.73 -4.09
C ILE A 75 -2.46 0.63 -3.98
N GLU A 76 -3.19 0.57 -5.09
CA GLU A 76 -4.66 0.44 -5.10
C GLU A 76 -5.13 -0.78 -4.30
N THR A 77 -4.42 -1.89 -4.45
CA THR A 77 -4.52 -3.04 -3.55
C THR A 77 -3.24 -3.05 -2.74
N ILE A 78 -3.29 -2.72 -1.45
CA ILE A 78 -2.10 -2.60 -0.60
C ILE A 78 -1.21 -3.83 -0.78
N PRO A 79 -0.07 -3.70 -1.49
CA PRO A 79 0.81 -4.83 -1.78
C PRO A 79 1.61 -5.22 -0.55
N ASP A 80 1.96 -6.50 -0.43
CA ASP A 80 2.93 -6.98 0.55
C ASP A 80 4.37 -6.91 0.00
N ARG A 81 4.51 -6.77 -1.33
CA ARG A 81 5.80 -6.61 -1.99
C ARG A 81 5.66 -5.75 -3.25
N ILE A 82 6.63 -4.87 -3.48
CA ILE A 82 6.81 -4.14 -4.73
C ILE A 82 8.16 -4.54 -5.33
N SER A 83 8.20 -4.88 -6.61
CA SER A 83 9.44 -5.04 -7.36
C SER A 83 9.58 -3.93 -8.38
N VAL A 84 10.83 -3.50 -8.61
CA VAL A 84 11.19 -2.54 -9.64
C VAL A 84 12.21 -3.19 -10.55
N GLU A 85 11.92 -3.25 -11.85
CA GLU A 85 12.83 -3.71 -12.89
C GLU A 85 13.16 -2.53 -13.79
N LEU A 86 14.42 -2.20 -13.92
CA LEU A 86 14.92 -1.16 -14.82
C LEU A 86 15.66 -1.81 -15.97
N LYS A 87 15.43 -1.31 -17.18
CA LYS A 87 16.07 -1.77 -18.42
C LYS A 87 16.91 -0.64 -18.98
N PRO A 88 18.20 -0.57 -18.63
CA PRO A 88 19.09 0.43 -19.17
C PRO A 88 19.42 0.13 -20.64
N ALA A 89 19.49 1.18 -21.44
CA ALA A 89 19.98 1.14 -22.80
C ALA A 89 20.86 2.35 -23.09
N VAL A 90 21.90 2.19 -23.82
CA VAL A 90 22.70 3.28 -24.37
C VAL A 90 22.14 3.60 -25.76
N LYS A 91 22.03 4.87 -26.14
CA LYS A 91 21.62 5.24 -27.49
C LYS A 91 22.56 4.65 -28.52
N THR A 92 22.01 4.04 -29.56
CA THR A 92 22.78 3.33 -30.58
C THR A 92 23.10 4.17 -31.81
N ASP A 93 22.71 5.46 -31.80
CA ASP A 93 22.82 6.32 -32.98
C ASP A 93 24.19 6.98 -33.13
N ASP A 94 25.07 6.81 -32.14
CA ASP A 94 26.42 7.38 -32.12
C ASP A 94 27.49 6.30 -31.84
N TYR A 95 28.74 6.64 -32.15
CA TYR A 95 29.91 5.80 -31.84
C TYR A 95 30.42 6.14 -30.43
N TYR A 96 30.53 5.13 -29.58
CA TYR A 96 30.99 5.29 -28.20
C TYR A 96 32.43 4.76 -28.05
N THR A 97 33.22 5.46 -27.28
CA THR A 97 34.55 5.01 -26.91
C THR A 97 34.48 4.33 -25.54
N VAL A 98 34.83 3.06 -25.49
CA VAL A 98 34.98 2.31 -24.24
C VAL A 98 36.44 1.87 -24.09
N ASN A 99 36.96 1.94 -22.86
CA ASN A 99 38.30 1.44 -22.57
C ASN A 99 38.23 -0.06 -22.33
N LEU A 100 38.90 -0.83 -23.16
CA LEU A 100 38.96 -2.29 -22.99
C LEU A 100 39.71 -2.63 -21.69
N GLY A 101 39.15 -3.56 -20.93
CA GLY A 101 39.71 -3.98 -19.65
C GLY A 101 39.31 -3.11 -18.45
N GLN A 102 38.43 -2.13 -18.63
CA GLN A 102 37.83 -1.36 -17.54
C GLN A 102 36.43 -1.90 -17.24
N ASP A 103 36.15 -2.15 -15.94
CA ASP A 103 34.82 -2.49 -15.49
C ASP A 103 33.99 -1.19 -15.30
N TYR A 104 32.81 -1.17 -15.93
CA TYR A 104 31.82 -0.08 -15.77
C TYR A 104 30.68 -0.57 -14.89
N VAL A 105 30.70 -0.16 -13.64
CA VAL A 105 29.68 -0.60 -12.66
C VAL A 105 28.65 0.49 -12.44
N LEU A 106 27.40 0.17 -12.72
CA LEU A 106 26.25 1.01 -12.39
C LEU A 106 25.73 0.63 -11.01
N ASN A 107 26.02 1.46 -10.00
CA ASN A 107 25.48 1.27 -8.67
C ASN A 107 24.17 2.03 -8.52
N SER A 108 23.14 1.41 -8.00
CA SER A 108 21.84 2.04 -7.71
C SER A 108 21.40 1.69 -6.29
N GLU A 109 20.88 2.72 -5.62
CA GLU A 109 20.16 2.59 -4.36
C GLU A 109 18.76 3.13 -4.58
N TYR A 110 17.76 2.60 -3.92
CA TYR A 110 16.41 3.11 -4.02
C TYR A 110 15.77 3.25 -2.64
N ASN A 111 14.94 4.26 -2.53
CA ASN A 111 14.04 4.46 -1.40
C ASN A 111 12.62 4.62 -1.94
N ILE A 112 11.66 3.99 -1.30
CA ILE A 112 10.24 4.14 -1.64
C ILE A 112 9.58 4.87 -0.49
N ASP A 113 9.12 6.08 -0.76
CA ASP A 113 8.29 6.85 0.16
C ASP A 113 6.88 6.92 -0.43
N ILE A 114 5.91 6.33 0.28
CA ILE A 114 4.51 6.36 -0.09
C ILE A 114 3.81 7.31 0.89
N PRO A 115 3.72 8.61 0.56
CA PRO A 115 2.94 9.51 1.39
C PRO A 115 1.47 9.06 1.32
N LEU A 116 0.93 8.64 2.45
CA LEU A 116 -0.47 8.27 2.61
C LEU A 116 -1.37 9.51 2.50
N SER A 117 -1.34 10.15 1.33
CA SER A 117 -2.27 11.22 0.98
C SER A 117 -3.42 10.61 0.19
N PHE A 118 -4.45 10.24 0.91
CA PHE A 118 -5.64 9.64 0.32
C PHE A 118 -6.55 10.72 -0.26
N GLY A 119 -6.94 10.57 -1.52
CA GLY A 119 -8.03 11.35 -2.10
C GLY A 119 -9.38 10.88 -1.56
N SER A 120 -10.42 11.68 -1.77
CA SER A 120 -11.80 11.40 -1.32
C SER A 120 -12.42 10.10 -1.85
N GLY A 121 -11.74 9.39 -2.75
CA GLY A 121 -12.18 8.11 -3.34
C GLY A 121 -11.46 6.88 -2.79
N LEU A 122 -10.59 7.02 -1.79
CA LEU A 122 -9.95 5.84 -1.20
C LEU A 122 -10.99 4.98 -0.50
N LYS A 123 -11.07 3.72 -0.92
CA LYS A 123 -11.83 2.67 -0.25
C LYS A 123 -10.86 1.55 0.11
N ILE A 124 -10.65 1.34 1.40
CA ILE A 124 -9.94 0.17 1.92
C ILE A 124 -11.03 -0.78 2.41
N VAL A 125 -11.07 -1.99 1.85
CA VAL A 125 -11.96 -3.06 2.31
C VAL A 125 -11.09 -4.09 3.01
N TYR A 126 -11.38 -4.34 4.27
CA TYR A 126 -10.78 -5.38 5.08
C TYR A 126 -11.91 -6.23 5.64
N GLU A 127 -11.84 -7.52 5.44
CA GLU A 127 -12.79 -8.50 5.98
C GLU A 127 -12.03 -9.44 6.91
N GLU A 128 -12.53 -9.62 8.10
CA GLU A 128 -12.00 -10.53 9.11
C GLU A 128 -13.15 -11.29 9.74
N THR A 129 -12.98 -12.59 9.93
CA THR A 129 -13.89 -13.41 10.71
C THR A 129 -13.22 -13.71 12.05
N ILE A 130 -13.90 -13.37 13.14
CA ILE A 130 -13.45 -13.71 14.49
C ILE A 130 -14.25 -14.94 14.90
N ASP A 131 -13.60 -16.10 14.94
CA ASP A 131 -14.21 -17.39 15.20
C ASP A 131 -13.72 -18.07 16.50
N ASP A 132 -12.75 -17.46 17.16
CA ASP A 132 -12.09 -18.03 18.35
C ASP A 132 -12.71 -17.48 19.65
N PHE A 133 -14.05 -17.57 19.75
CA PHE A 133 -14.73 -17.34 21.02
C PHE A 133 -14.88 -18.67 21.75
N ASP A 134 -13.89 -19.06 22.54
CA ASP A 134 -13.98 -20.20 23.46
C ASP A 134 -14.92 -19.86 24.64
N LEU A 135 -16.20 -19.80 24.33
CA LEU A 135 -17.27 -19.62 25.33
C LEU A 135 -17.87 -21.01 25.60
N ASP A 136 -17.46 -21.62 26.69
CA ASP A 136 -18.10 -22.83 27.23
C ASP A 136 -19.51 -22.46 27.76
N LEU A 137 -20.46 -22.35 26.84
CA LEU A 137 -21.84 -21.90 27.09
C LEU A 137 -22.85 -23.05 26.90
N GLU A 138 -22.53 -24.23 27.40
CA GLU A 138 -23.51 -25.32 27.46
C GLU A 138 -24.71 -24.87 28.31
N ASP A 139 -25.91 -24.92 27.74
CA ASP A 139 -27.22 -24.62 28.39
C ASP A 139 -27.46 -23.16 28.87
N VAL A 140 -26.83 -22.17 28.22
CA VAL A 140 -27.04 -20.75 28.58
C VAL A 140 -27.80 -19.99 27.48
N ASP A 141 -28.93 -19.39 27.86
CA ASP A 141 -29.68 -18.48 27.00
C ASP A 141 -29.08 -17.07 27.05
N ILE A 142 -28.34 -16.67 26.01
CA ILE A 142 -27.75 -15.33 25.92
C ILE A 142 -28.71 -14.40 25.18
N LYS A 143 -29.22 -13.38 25.87
CA LYS A 143 -30.05 -12.33 25.25
C LYS A 143 -29.24 -11.15 24.76
N LYS A 144 -28.09 -10.90 25.36
CA LYS A 144 -27.20 -9.80 25.02
C LYS A 144 -25.76 -10.20 25.27
N ALA A 145 -24.89 -9.93 24.30
CA ALA A 145 -23.44 -10.04 24.44
C ALA A 145 -22.78 -8.72 24.05
N ILE A 146 -21.66 -8.41 24.68
CA ILE A 146 -20.82 -7.24 24.34
C ILE A 146 -19.41 -7.78 24.11
N ILE A 147 -18.90 -7.53 22.90
CA ILE A 147 -17.52 -7.83 22.56
C ILE A 147 -16.73 -6.53 22.60
N SER A 148 -15.76 -6.42 23.47
CA SER A 148 -14.87 -5.27 23.58
C SER A 148 -13.60 -5.54 22.80
N ILE A 149 -13.29 -4.65 21.85
CA ILE A 149 -12.12 -4.75 20.96
C ILE A 149 -11.21 -3.56 21.25
N THR A 150 -9.91 -3.84 21.44
CA THR A 150 -8.87 -2.82 21.45
C THR A 150 -8.25 -2.75 20.07
N ALA A 151 -8.25 -1.58 19.47
CA ALA A 151 -7.68 -1.33 18.14
C ALA A 151 -6.49 -0.38 18.23
N ASP A 152 -5.35 -0.81 17.72
CA ASP A 152 -4.13 -0.02 17.60
C ASP A 152 -4.00 0.49 16.16
N ASN A 153 -3.94 1.80 16.01
CA ASN A 153 -3.87 2.46 14.71
C ASN A 153 -2.59 3.29 14.57
N THR A 154 -1.78 2.97 13.58
CA THR A 154 -0.60 3.74 13.19
C THR A 154 -0.86 4.62 11.95
N ILE A 155 -2.06 4.52 11.35
CA ILE A 155 -2.43 5.28 10.15
C ILE A 155 -2.97 6.66 10.59
N PRO A 156 -2.58 7.77 9.92
CA PRO A 156 -3.08 9.11 10.25
C PRO A 156 -4.50 9.36 9.69
N LEU A 157 -5.37 8.38 9.86
CA LEU A 157 -6.77 8.43 9.45
C LEU A 157 -7.66 7.86 10.56
N LYS A 158 -8.68 8.61 10.90
CA LYS A 158 -9.77 8.12 11.74
C LYS A 158 -10.59 7.09 10.97
N MET A 159 -10.91 5.97 11.61
CA MET A 159 -11.72 4.91 11.00
C MET A 159 -12.98 4.66 11.84
N GLU A 160 -14.03 4.24 11.17
CA GLU A 160 -15.31 3.89 11.77
C GLU A 160 -15.76 2.53 11.22
N ILE A 161 -16.22 1.65 12.10
CA ILE A 161 -16.88 0.41 11.74
C ILE A 161 -18.38 0.66 11.79
N LYS A 162 -19.02 0.60 10.63
CA LYS A 162 -20.49 0.80 10.55
C LYS A 162 -21.21 -0.50 10.92
N ASN A 163 -22.38 -0.37 11.56
CA ASN A 163 -23.21 -1.52 11.94
C ASN A 163 -23.51 -2.46 10.77
N GLU A 164 -23.73 -1.90 9.58
CA GLU A 164 -24.03 -2.67 8.34
C GLU A 164 -22.87 -3.57 7.88
N ASN A 165 -21.64 -3.28 8.34
CA ASN A 165 -20.43 -4.02 7.97
C ASN A 165 -20.08 -5.13 8.99
N VAL A 166 -20.89 -5.30 10.04
CA VAL A 166 -20.67 -6.34 11.05
C VAL A 166 -21.87 -7.27 11.05
N SER A 167 -21.61 -8.56 11.10
CA SER A 167 -22.66 -9.58 11.12
C SER A 167 -22.25 -10.71 12.04
N ALA A 168 -23.22 -11.24 12.77
CA ALA A 168 -23.07 -12.53 13.42
C ALA A 168 -23.24 -13.65 12.38
N LEU A 169 -22.39 -14.67 12.44
CA LEU A 169 -22.41 -15.83 11.55
C LEU A 169 -22.67 -17.10 12.35
N ASP A 170 -23.34 -18.05 11.72
CA ASP A 170 -23.45 -19.41 12.25
C ASP A 170 -22.16 -20.24 11.98
N VAL A 171 -22.10 -21.45 12.47
CA VAL A 171 -20.96 -22.37 12.29
C VAL A 171 -20.69 -22.74 10.82
N ASN A 172 -21.63 -22.46 9.92
CA ASN A 172 -21.50 -22.70 8.48
C ASN A 172 -21.14 -21.39 7.71
N GLY A 173 -20.93 -20.26 8.43
CA GLY A 173 -20.64 -18.97 7.84
C GLY A 173 -21.85 -18.20 7.30
N ASN A 174 -23.09 -18.65 7.61
CA ASN A 174 -24.29 -17.94 7.19
C ASN A 174 -24.63 -16.82 8.18
N LYS A 175 -25.11 -15.70 7.67
CA LYS A 175 -25.53 -14.56 8.50
C LYS A 175 -26.75 -14.94 9.35
N ILE A 176 -26.64 -14.71 10.66
CA ILE A 176 -27.74 -14.83 11.61
C ILE A 176 -28.55 -13.54 11.56
N THR A 177 -29.83 -13.63 11.18
CA THR A 177 -30.71 -12.43 11.00
C THR A 177 -31.42 -12.01 12.28
N ASP A 178 -31.47 -12.90 13.26
CA ASP A 178 -32.19 -12.67 14.53
C ASP A 178 -31.31 -12.04 15.61
N ILE A 179 -30.14 -11.54 15.22
CA ILE A 179 -29.22 -10.78 16.09
C ILE A 179 -29.07 -9.38 15.54
N ASN A 180 -29.42 -8.39 16.34
CA ASN A 180 -29.11 -7.00 16.09
C ASN A 180 -27.66 -6.72 16.52
N VAL A 181 -26.87 -6.21 15.59
CA VAL A 181 -25.49 -5.81 15.83
C VAL A 181 -25.36 -4.30 15.82
N THR A 182 -24.79 -3.73 16.88
CA THR A 182 -24.46 -2.31 16.93
C THR A 182 -23.02 -2.13 17.37
N VAL A 183 -22.31 -1.21 16.74
CA VAL A 183 -20.91 -0.89 17.03
C VAL A 183 -20.84 0.48 17.68
N GLU A 184 -20.19 0.59 18.82
CA GLU A 184 -19.93 1.82 19.53
C GLU A 184 -18.41 2.08 19.59
N GLY A 185 -18.02 3.32 19.38
CA GLY A 185 -16.63 3.75 19.36
C GLY A 185 -16.12 4.03 17.95
N THR A 186 -14.93 4.60 17.89
CA THR A 186 -14.22 4.92 16.65
C THR A 186 -12.74 4.66 16.84
N ILE A 187 -12.06 4.30 15.76
CA ILE A 187 -10.60 4.10 15.78
C ILE A 187 -9.95 5.45 15.50
N THR A 188 -9.27 5.97 16.50
CA THR A 188 -8.61 7.28 16.45
C THR A 188 -7.38 7.22 15.53
N GLU A 189 -7.14 8.31 14.80
CA GLU A 189 -5.98 8.46 13.94
C GLU A 189 -4.66 8.56 14.72
N SER A 190 -3.59 8.04 14.16
CA SER A 190 -2.23 8.35 14.61
C SER A 190 -1.90 9.81 14.30
N LYS A 191 -1.27 10.51 15.23
CA LYS A 191 -0.92 11.94 15.08
C LYS A 191 0.16 12.19 14.02
N ASP A 192 1.03 11.24 13.81
CA ASP A 192 2.24 11.40 12.97
C ASP A 192 2.47 10.23 12.00
N GLY A 193 1.55 9.27 11.94
CA GLY A 193 1.69 8.06 11.13
C GLY A 193 2.77 7.10 11.62
N LYS A 194 3.29 7.30 12.84
CA LYS A 194 4.32 6.47 13.48
C LYS A 194 3.92 6.03 14.88
N SER A 195 3.29 6.92 15.62
CA SER A 195 2.80 6.66 16.98
C SER A 195 1.54 5.81 16.92
N ILE A 196 1.41 4.88 17.85
CA ILE A 196 0.21 4.07 18.01
C ILE A 196 -0.87 4.90 18.70
N ALA A 197 -2.05 4.97 18.08
CA ALA A 197 -3.27 5.48 18.70
C ALA A 197 -4.16 4.29 19.07
N THR A 198 -4.31 4.03 20.36
CA THR A 198 -5.15 2.94 20.88
C THR A 198 -6.57 3.43 21.10
N SER A 199 -7.55 2.67 20.65
CA SER A 199 -8.97 2.94 20.79
C SER A 199 -9.72 1.70 21.27
N GLN A 200 -10.83 1.90 21.97
CA GLN A 200 -11.75 0.83 22.36
C GLN A 200 -13.04 0.93 21.57
N LEU A 201 -13.50 -0.21 21.08
CA LEU A 201 -14.80 -0.36 20.43
C LEU A 201 -15.59 -1.45 21.14
N ASN A 202 -16.91 -1.28 21.19
CA ASN A 202 -17.82 -2.29 21.69
C ASN A 202 -18.77 -2.73 20.58
N ILE A 203 -18.82 -4.01 20.34
CA ILE A 203 -19.82 -4.63 19.47
C ILE A 203 -20.90 -5.21 20.36
N ASN A 204 -22.09 -4.64 20.30
CA ASN A 204 -23.23 -5.12 21.04
C ASN A 204 -24.05 -6.07 20.15
N LEU A 205 -24.31 -7.26 20.65
CA LEU A 205 -25.13 -8.29 20.03
C LEU A 205 -26.40 -8.44 20.88
N VAL A 206 -27.55 -8.27 20.27
CA VAL A 206 -28.85 -8.40 20.98
C VAL A 206 -29.76 -9.31 20.18
N SER A 207 -30.22 -10.40 20.81
CA SER A 207 -31.21 -11.28 20.20
C SER A 207 -32.56 -10.59 20.03
N THR A 208 -33.18 -10.73 18.87
CA THR A 208 -34.54 -10.26 18.59
C THR A 208 -35.60 -11.34 18.86
N LYS A 209 -35.19 -12.57 19.16
CA LYS A 209 -36.10 -13.67 19.54
C LYS A 209 -36.41 -13.64 21.04
N GLU A 210 -37.63 -14.03 21.39
CA GLU A 210 -37.94 -14.42 22.77
C GLU A 210 -37.32 -15.80 23.02
N GLY A 211 -36.16 -15.82 23.66
CA GLY A 211 -35.32 -16.98 23.89
C GLY A 211 -33.86 -16.71 23.51
N ALA A 212 -33.05 -17.74 23.53
CA ALA A 212 -31.59 -17.67 23.44
C ALA A 212 -31.01 -17.13 22.12
N ILE A 213 -29.84 -16.60 22.21
CA ILE A 213 -28.89 -16.48 21.11
C ILE A 213 -28.19 -17.84 20.94
#